data_26915ac6c720cda6053e90b8f61c21ae
#
_entry.id   26915ac6c720cda6053e90b8f61c21ae
#
_cell.length_a   1.000
_cell.length_b   1.000
_cell.length_c   1.000
_cell.angle_alpha   90.00
_cell.angle_beta   90.00
_cell.angle_gamma   90.00
#
_symmetry.space_group_name_H-M   'P 1'
#
loop_
_entity.id
_entity.type
_entity.pdbx_description
1 polymer ?
#
loop_
_entity_poly.entity_id
_entity_poly.type
_entity_poly.pdbx_seq_one_letter_code
_entity_poly.pdbx_strand_id
1 'polypeptide(L)'
;MYHPSMKTEARLLVAALLLAVSPLIAQTPAQAPSEAPASASTPAPAAKTWFVRLIPPRTTFIQDMTPAESALMDQHFNYWKDQNARGVCLFGGPVLDPKGAFGILVLRAATLEEARAIAAADPSVKAGLNRIEVAEMRLVFVPRKP
;
A
#
# COMPACT_ATOMS: atom_id res chain seq x y z
N MET A 1 42.57 2.06 -30.08
CA MET A 1 43.65 3.08 -29.99
C MET A 1 43.12 4.25 -29.17
N TYR A 2 43.62 4.41 -28.05
CA TYR A 2 44.15 5.48 -27.20
C TYR A 2 43.66 5.38 -25.76
N HIS A 3 44.54 4.89 -24.93
CA HIS A 3 44.68 4.98 -23.47
C HIS A 3 45.58 6.21 -23.17
N PRO A 4 45.84 6.61 -21.95
CA PRO A 4 45.15 6.81 -20.67
C PRO A 4 45.45 8.23 -20.09
N SER A 5 44.99 8.58 -18.90
CA SER A 5 45.86 9.26 -17.95
C SER A 5 45.30 9.30 -16.53
N MET A 6 45.94 8.58 -15.67
CA MET A 6 45.94 8.74 -14.21
C MET A 6 46.67 10.03 -13.83
N LYS A 7 46.18 10.78 -12.85
CA LYS A 7 47.02 11.65 -12.01
C LYS A 7 46.66 11.49 -10.56
N THR A 8 47.55 10.79 -9.88
CA THR A 8 47.81 10.75 -8.44
C THR A 8 48.47 12.09 -8.03
N GLU A 9 47.95 12.70 -6.97
CA GLU A 9 48.77 13.64 -6.19
C GLU A 9 48.53 13.41 -4.70
N ALA A 10 49.60 13.21 -4.00
CA ALA A 10 49.75 12.93 -2.59
C ALA A 10 50.17 14.18 -1.81
N ARG A 11 50.05 14.06 -0.46
CA ARG A 11 50.74 14.86 0.60
C ARG A 11 49.96 16.09 1.08
N LEU A 12 49.73 16.27 2.40
CA LEU A 12 50.73 16.50 3.45
C LEU A 12 50.15 16.24 4.84
N LEU A 13 50.90 15.50 5.66
CA LEU A 13 50.80 15.43 7.12
C LEU A 13 51.27 16.75 7.74
N VAL A 14 50.51 17.32 8.68
CA VAL A 14 51.00 18.23 9.67
C VAL A 14 50.54 17.76 11.05
N ALA A 15 51.50 17.20 11.78
CA ALA A 15 51.39 16.93 13.19
C ALA A 15 51.60 18.25 13.96
N ALA A 16 50.66 18.66 14.79
CA ALA A 16 50.85 19.67 15.82
C ALA A 16 50.43 19.08 17.16
N LEU A 17 51.41 18.78 17.95
CA LEU A 17 51.37 18.45 19.37
C LEU A 17 51.11 19.73 20.18
N LEU A 18 50.01 19.85 20.90
CA LEU A 18 49.81 20.85 21.92
C LEU A 18 49.25 20.25 23.20
N LEU A 19 49.98 20.55 24.25
CA LEU A 19 49.88 20.07 25.63
C LEU A 19 48.54 20.37 26.32
N ALA A 20 48.25 19.48 27.25
CA ALA A 20 47.17 19.44 28.19
C ALA A 20 47.02 20.73 29.05
N VAL A 21 45.81 21.18 29.21
CA VAL A 21 45.31 21.83 30.44
C VAL A 21 43.92 21.28 30.67
N SER A 22 43.76 20.47 31.71
CA SER A 22 42.48 19.99 32.18
C SER A 22 41.86 21.05 33.11
N PRO A 23 40.69 21.60 32.83
CA PRO A 23 39.85 22.18 33.87
C PRO A 23 38.97 21.09 34.49
N LEU A 24 39.06 20.96 35.79
CA LEU A 24 38.17 20.25 36.66
C LEU A 24 36.79 20.92 36.57
N ILE A 25 35.91 20.36 35.72
CA ILE A 25 34.51 20.82 35.66
C ILE A 25 33.70 19.99 36.61
N ALA A 26 33.09 20.66 37.59
CA ALA A 26 32.15 20.10 38.53
C ALA A 26 31.02 19.34 37.80
N GLN A 27 30.84 18.10 38.18
CA GLN A 27 29.72 17.27 37.71
C GLN A 27 28.44 17.82 38.30
N THR A 28 27.65 18.48 37.48
CA THR A 28 26.23 18.74 37.77
C THR A 28 25.51 17.38 37.64
N PRO A 29 24.67 16.97 38.62
CA PRO A 29 23.93 15.71 38.49
C PRO A 29 23.01 15.82 37.27
N ALA A 30 23.18 14.90 36.33
CA ALA A 30 22.32 14.71 35.17
C ALA A 30 20.89 14.45 35.64
N GLN A 31 20.01 15.40 35.40
CA GLN A 31 18.56 15.16 35.45
C GLN A 31 18.24 14.02 34.47
N ALA A 32 17.66 12.95 35.00
CA ALA A 32 17.09 11.86 34.20
C ALA A 32 16.12 12.46 33.17
N PRO A 33 16.11 11.94 31.93
CA PRO A 33 15.09 12.34 30.97
C PRO A 33 13.71 12.01 31.56
N SER A 34 12.90 13.05 31.77
CA SER A 34 11.48 12.88 32.08
C SER A 34 10.87 12.09 30.92
N GLU A 35 10.51 10.85 31.17
CA GLU A 35 9.69 10.06 30.24
C GLU A 35 8.41 10.85 29.98
N ALA A 36 8.32 11.40 28.79
CA ALA A 36 7.06 11.90 28.29
C ALA A 36 6.04 10.74 28.34
N PRO A 37 4.81 10.96 28.82
CA PRO A 37 3.82 9.90 28.87
C PRO A 37 3.65 9.36 27.45
N ALA A 38 3.95 8.06 27.30
CA ALA A 38 3.67 7.34 26.07
C ALA A 38 2.20 7.58 25.73
N SER A 39 1.96 8.32 24.66
CA SER A 39 0.62 8.52 24.13
C SER A 39 0.03 7.12 23.91
N ALA A 40 -0.93 6.76 24.73
CA ALA A 40 -1.68 5.51 24.58
C ALA A 40 -2.33 5.57 23.20
N SER A 41 -1.68 4.94 22.21
CA SER A 41 -2.27 4.75 20.89
C SER A 41 -3.51 3.86 21.10
N THR A 42 -4.68 4.46 20.92
CA THR A 42 -5.94 3.71 20.86
C THR A 42 -5.73 2.57 19.84
N PRO A 43 -5.94 1.30 20.20
CA PRO A 43 -5.76 0.21 19.28
C PRO A 43 -6.60 0.48 18.02
N ALA A 44 -5.97 0.42 16.85
CA ALA A 44 -6.71 0.55 15.60
C ALA A 44 -7.84 -0.50 15.58
N PRO A 45 -9.05 -0.14 15.13
CA PRO A 45 -10.16 -1.06 15.11
C PRO A 45 -9.80 -2.32 14.31
N ALA A 46 -10.18 -3.49 14.84
CA ALA A 46 -9.89 -4.76 14.20
C ALA A 46 -10.43 -4.76 12.76
N ALA A 47 -9.58 -5.13 11.80
CA ALA A 47 -9.95 -5.15 10.40
C ALA A 47 -11.11 -6.14 10.16
N LYS A 48 -12.16 -5.68 9.52
CA LYS A 48 -13.30 -6.46 9.06
C LYS A 48 -13.11 -6.89 7.61
N THR A 49 -14.00 -7.75 7.13
CA THR A 49 -14.04 -8.13 5.71
C THR A 49 -15.27 -7.54 5.03
N TRP A 50 -15.07 -7.10 3.79
CA TRP A 50 -16.05 -6.40 2.98
C TRP A 50 -16.16 -7.07 1.61
N PHE A 51 -17.38 -7.41 1.25
CA PHE A 51 -17.71 -7.87 -0.10
C PHE A 51 -17.91 -6.66 -1.00
N VAL A 52 -17.25 -6.67 -2.16
CA VAL A 52 -17.44 -5.66 -3.20
C VAL A 52 -17.93 -6.37 -4.45
N ARG A 53 -19.04 -5.90 -4.99
CA ARG A 53 -19.52 -6.28 -6.31
C ARG A 53 -19.18 -5.18 -7.30
N LEU A 54 -18.49 -5.54 -8.36
CA LEU A 54 -18.16 -4.66 -9.46
C LEU A 54 -19.15 -4.92 -10.60
N ILE A 55 -19.90 -3.90 -10.99
CA ILE A 55 -20.99 -4.00 -11.97
C ILE A 55 -20.55 -3.30 -13.24
N PRO A 56 -20.34 -4.05 -14.35
CA PRO A 56 -19.98 -3.45 -15.63
C PRO A 56 -21.14 -2.69 -16.27
N PRO A 57 -20.88 -1.85 -17.30
CA PRO A 57 -21.89 -0.99 -17.90
C PRO A 57 -22.97 -1.76 -18.68
N ARG A 58 -22.70 -2.99 -19.10
CA ARG A 58 -23.61 -3.84 -19.86
C ARG A 58 -23.33 -5.31 -19.65
N THR A 59 -24.31 -6.17 -19.87
CA THR A 59 -24.23 -7.61 -19.64
C THR A 59 -23.27 -8.31 -20.59
N THR A 60 -23.03 -7.75 -21.79
CA THR A 60 -22.13 -8.26 -22.84
C THR A 60 -20.71 -7.72 -22.71
N PHE A 61 -20.42 -6.95 -21.66
CA PHE A 61 -19.17 -6.17 -21.52
C PHE A 61 -17.89 -6.97 -21.79
N ILE A 62 -17.79 -8.19 -21.25
CA ILE A 62 -16.58 -9.02 -21.43
C ILE A 62 -16.37 -9.41 -22.90
N GLN A 63 -17.47 -9.55 -23.68
CA GLN A 63 -17.43 -10.00 -25.06
C GLN A 63 -17.19 -8.86 -26.07
N ASP A 64 -17.55 -7.64 -25.69
CA ASP A 64 -17.61 -6.50 -26.61
C ASP A 64 -16.92 -5.24 -26.10
N MET A 65 -15.94 -5.40 -25.19
CA MET A 65 -15.13 -4.25 -24.74
C MET A 65 -14.50 -3.52 -25.92
N THR A 66 -14.64 -2.22 -25.93
CA THR A 66 -13.87 -1.35 -26.84
C THR A 66 -12.38 -1.34 -26.43
N PRO A 67 -11.46 -0.94 -27.31
CA PRO A 67 -10.04 -0.80 -26.96
C PRO A 67 -9.80 0.12 -25.75
N ALA A 68 -10.57 1.22 -25.63
CA ALA A 68 -10.47 2.14 -24.51
C ALA A 68 -10.94 1.49 -23.18
N GLU A 69 -12.03 0.74 -23.21
CA GLU A 69 -12.51 0.00 -22.04
C GLU A 69 -11.52 -1.10 -21.63
N SER A 70 -10.95 -1.83 -22.60
CA SER A 70 -9.93 -2.83 -22.34
C SER A 70 -8.69 -2.22 -21.67
N ALA A 71 -8.18 -1.10 -22.16
CA ALA A 71 -7.05 -0.40 -21.56
C ALA A 71 -7.35 0.07 -20.13
N LEU A 72 -8.58 0.45 -19.85
CA LEU A 72 -9.02 0.83 -18.50
C LEU A 72 -9.15 -0.40 -17.58
N MET A 73 -9.59 -1.54 -18.11
CA MET A 73 -9.62 -2.82 -17.38
C MET A 73 -8.22 -3.37 -17.08
N ASP A 74 -7.21 -3.08 -17.92
CA ASP A 74 -5.81 -3.39 -17.60
C ASP A 74 -5.33 -2.60 -16.38
N GLN A 75 -5.69 -1.30 -16.28
CA GLN A 75 -5.39 -0.49 -15.10
C GLN A 75 -6.14 -1.00 -13.86
N HIS A 76 -7.42 -1.37 -14.01
CA HIS A 76 -8.21 -2.03 -12.98
C HIS A 76 -7.51 -3.29 -12.46
N PHE A 77 -7.09 -4.18 -13.35
CA PHE A 77 -6.39 -5.42 -12.98
C PHE A 77 -5.11 -5.13 -12.19
N ASN A 78 -4.28 -4.20 -12.65
CA ASN A 78 -3.05 -3.81 -11.97
C ASN A 78 -3.32 -3.23 -10.59
N TYR A 79 -4.33 -2.37 -10.46
CA TYR A 79 -4.75 -1.82 -9.17
C TYR A 79 -5.09 -2.93 -8.16
N TRP A 80 -5.93 -3.91 -8.55
CA TRP A 80 -6.32 -4.99 -7.63
C TRP A 80 -5.21 -6.00 -7.38
N LYS A 81 -4.32 -6.22 -8.33
CA LYS A 81 -3.10 -6.99 -8.12
C LYS A 81 -2.23 -6.37 -7.04
N ASP A 82 -2.07 -5.05 -7.04
CA ASP A 82 -1.31 -4.34 -6.01
C ASP A 82 -2.02 -4.38 -4.65
N GLN A 83 -3.35 -4.21 -4.61
CA GLN A 83 -4.11 -4.35 -3.36
C GLN A 83 -4.03 -5.78 -2.79
N ASN A 84 -3.99 -6.79 -3.64
CA ASN A 84 -3.81 -8.18 -3.22
C ASN A 84 -2.39 -8.43 -2.67
N ALA A 85 -1.36 -7.93 -3.33
CA ALA A 85 0.03 -8.03 -2.85
C ALA A 85 0.21 -7.36 -1.47
N ARG A 86 -0.54 -6.30 -1.18
CA ARG A 86 -0.57 -5.61 0.11
C ARG A 86 -1.47 -6.28 1.16
N GLY A 87 -2.18 -7.35 0.81
CA GLY A 87 -3.11 -8.05 1.70
C GLY A 87 -4.42 -7.28 2.00
N VAL A 88 -4.70 -6.21 1.26
CA VAL A 88 -5.94 -5.45 1.34
C VAL A 88 -7.06 -6.17 0.59
N CYS A 89 -6.82 -6.61 -0.63
CA CYS A 89 -7.71 -7.52 -1.36
C CYS A 89 -7.32 -8.96 -1.03
N LEU A 90 -8.22 -9.71 -0.40
CA LEU A 90 -7.97 -11.09 -0.01
C LEU A 90 -8.10 -12.05 -1.18
N PHE A 91 -9.10 -11.85 -1.99
CA PHE A 91 -9.35 -12.55 -3.26
C PHE A 91 -10.40 -11.79 -4.08
N GLY A 92 -10.49 -12.11 -5.35
CA GLY A 92 -11.48 -11.55 -6.26
C GLY A 92 -11.31 -12.10 -7.67
N GLY A 93 -12.24 -11.73 -8.53
CA GLY A 93 -12.24 -12.11 -9.93
C GLY A 93 -13.62 -11.97 -10.59
N PRO A 94 -13.72 -12.28 -11.89
CA PRO A 94 -14.97 -12.25 -12.61
C PRO A 94 -15.86 -13.46 -12.23
N VAL A 95 -17.15 -13.20 -12.10
CA VAL A 95 -18.20 -14.20 -12.05
C VAL A 95 -18.83 -14.25 -13.44
N LEU A 96 -18.75 -15.39 -14.08
CA LEU A 96 -19.25 -15.60 -15.46
C LEU A 96 -20.72 -16.07 -15.42
N ASP A 97 -21.61 -15.16 -14.98
CA ASP A 97 -23.04 -15.44 -14.95
C ASP A 97 -23.62 -15.37 -16.38
N PRO A 98 -24.42 -16.36 -16.82
CA PRO A 98 -25.08 -16.34 -18.13
C PRO A 98 -25.98 -15.11 -18.36
N LYS A 99 -26.47 -14.47 -17.28
CA LYS A 99 -27.29 -13.26 -17.37
C LYS A 99 -26.47 -11.97 -17.47
N GLY A 100 -25.17 -12.07 -17.40
CA GLY A 100 -24.22 -10.96 -17.46
C GLY A 100 -23.13 -11.11 -16.40
N ALA A 101 -21.89 -11.07 -16.85
CA ALA A 101 -20.74 -11.20 -15.97
C ALA A 101 -20.60 -9.97 -15.05
N PHE A 102 -20.06 -10.18 -13.85
CA PHE A 102 -19.75 -9.12 -12.89
C PHE A 102 -18.46 -9.49 -12.13
N GLY A 103 -17.84 -8.52 -11.49
CA GLY A 103 -16.66 -8.75 -10.64
C GLY A 103 -17.06 -8.92 -9.18
N ILE A 104 -16.28 -9.72 -8.44
CA ILE A 104 -16.32 -9.76 -6.98
C ILE A 104 -14.93 -9.54 -6.40
N LEU A 105 -14.89 -8.91 -5.23
CA LEU A 105 -13.68 -8.73 -4.44
C LEU A 105 -14.05 -8.87 -2.96
N VAL A 106 -13.14 -9.40 -2.18
CA VAL A 106 -13.25 -9.41 -0.72
C VAL A 106 -12.08 -8.64 -0.15
N LEU A 107 -12.40 -7.56 0.56
CA LEU A 107 -11.43 -6.62 1.10
C LEU A 107 -11.30 -6.77 2.62
N ARG A 108 -10.14 -6.39 3.12
CA ARG A 108 -9.89 -6.14 4.53
C ARG A 108 -9.79 -4.64 4.76
N ALA A 109 -10.68 -4.10 5.61
CA ALA A 109 -10.67 -2.70 6.02
C ALA A 109 -11.27 -2.55 7.42
N ALA A 110 -10.94 -1.49 8.14
CA ALA A 110 -11.46 -1.25 9.48
C ALA A 110 -12.92 -0.81 9.46
N THR A 111 -13.31 0.00 8.47
CA THR A 111 -14.66 0.59 8.36
C THR A 111 -15.24 0.44 6.95
N LEU A 112 -16.54 0.64 6.83
CA LEU A 112 -17.24 0.68 5.54
C LEU A 112 -16.74 1.81 4.66
N GLU A 113 -16.45 2.96 5.26
CA GLU A 113 -15.94 4.15 4.56
C GLU A 113 -14.58 3.84 3.92
N GLU A 114 -13.69 3.19 4.67
CA GLU A 114 -12.39 2.77 4.17
C GLU A 114 -12.54 1.75 3.02
N ALA A 115 -13.40 0.74 3.18
CA ALA A 115 -13.66 -0.25 2.14
C ALA A 115 -14.21 0.40 0.86
N ARG A 116 -15.13 1.36 1.01
CA ARG A 116 -15.67 2.14 -0.11
C ARG A 116 -14.60 3.01 -0.77
N ALA A 117 -13.75 3.66 0.01
CA ALA A 117 -12.65 4.49 -0.50
C ALA A 117 -11.67 3.65 -1.32
N ILE A 118 -11.29 2.47 -0.83
CA ILE A 118 -10.44 1.52 -1.55
C ILE A 118 -11.10 1.10 -2.87
N ALA A 119 -12.37 0.69 -2.83
CA ALA A 119 -13.08 0.24 -4.03
C ALA A 119 -13.32 1.39 -5.04
N ALA A 120 -13.59 2.60 -4.57
CA ALA A 120 -13.76 3.78 -5.42
C ALA A 120 -12.44 4.30 -6.01
N ALA A 121 -11.29 3.90 -5.46
CA ALA A 121 -9.98 4.25 -5.99
C ALA A 121 -9.58 3.43 -7.24
N ASP A 122 -10.32 2.37 -7.56
CA ASP A 122 -10.17 1.61 -8.80
C ASP A 122 -10.29 2.53 -10.03
N PRO A 123 -9.32 2.49 -10.97
CA PRO A 123 -9.38 3.30 -12.19
C PRO A 123 -10.67 3.16 -12.99
N SER A 124 -11.21 1.94 -13.08
CA SER A 124 -12.45 1.69 -13.82
C SER A 124 -13.69 2.32 -13.16
N VAL A 125 -13.68 2.41 -11.83
CA VAL A 125 -14.74 3.07 -11.05
C VAL A 125 -14.59 4.59 -11.12
N LYS A 126 -13.37 5.11 -10.96
CA LYS A 126 -13.07 6.55 -11.11
C LYS A 126 -13.46 7.11 -12.47
N ALA A 127 -13.25 6.32 -13.51
CA ALA A 127 -13.64 6.70 -14.87
C ALA A 127 -15.14 6.53 -15.16
N GLY A 128 -15.92 6.04 -14.20
CA GLY A 128 -17.36 5.80 -14.37
C GLY A 128 -17.71 4.60 -15.26
N LEU A 129 -16.71 3.76 -15.60
CA LEU A 129 -16.95 2.56 -16.40
C LEU A 129 -17.69 1.50 -15.57
N ASN A 130 -17.18 1.18 -14.40
CA ASN A 130 -17.80 0.23 -13.49
C ASN A 130 -18.46 0.93 -12.29
N ARG A 131 -19.55 0.34 -11.78
CA ARG A 131 -20.16 0.72 -10.50
C ARG A 131 -19.81 -0.30 -9.43
N ILE A 132 -19.87 0.12 -8.17
CA ILE A 132 -19.59 -0.74 -7.03
C ILE A 132 -20.74 -0.80 -6.04
N GLU A 133 -20.91 -1.96 -5.43
CA GLU A 133 -21.72 -2.18 -4.23
C GLU A 133 -20.81 -2.76 -3.16
N VAL A 134 -20.88 -2.24 -1.93
CA VAL A 134 -20.02 -2.68 -0.81
C VAL A 134 -20.89 -3.06 0.36
N ALA A 135 -20.70 -4.27 0.90
CA ALA A 135 -21.42 -4.79 2.06
C ALA A 135 -20.44 -5.46 3.05
N GLU A 136 -20.76 -5.41 4.34
CA GLU A 136 -19.99 -6.18 5.34
C GLU A 136 -20.16 -7.67 5.07
N MET A 137 -19.06 -8.40 5.08
CA MET A 137 -19.03 -9.84 4.89
C MET A 137 -18.35 -10.50 6.07
N ARG A 138 -18.95 -11.57 6.59
CA ARG A 138 -18.32 -12.42 7.59
C ARG A 138 -17.75 -13.66 6.90
N LEU A 139 -16.43 -13.81 6.89
CA LEU A 139 -15.76 -15.02 6.41
C LEU A 139 -15.91 -16.12 7.46
N VAL A 140 -16.60 -17.20 7.12
CA VAL A 140 -16.78 -18.39 7.96
C VAL A 140 -15.78 -19.48 7.55
N PHE A 141 -15.56 -19.62 6.26
CA PHE A 141 -14.61 -20.58 5.70
C PHE A 141 -13.54 -19.83 4.91
N VAL A 142 -12.30 -20.09 5.24
CA VAL A 142 -11.13 -19.52 4.55
C VAL A 142 -10.27 -20.64 3.99
N PRO A 143 -9.56 -20.43 2.86
CA PRO A 143 -8.62 -21.41 2.34
C PRO A 143 -7.60 -21.77 3.44
N ARG A 144 -7.34 -23.07 3.63
CA ARG A 144 -6.23 -23.52 4.48
C ARG A 144 -4.92 -23.16 3.78
N LYS A 145 -3.95 -22.65 4.55
CA LYS A 145 -2.59 -22.59 4.01
C LYS A 145 -2.13 -24.01 3.67
N PRO A 146 -1.55 -24.23 2.49
CA PRO A 146 -0.93 -25.50 2.16
C PRO A 146 0.20 -25.84 3.10
#